data_bad5bb4ed78d448e102a7ea8d8407971
#
_entry.id   bad5bb4ed78d448e102a7ea8d8407971
#
_cell.length_a   1.000
_cell.length_b   1.000
_cell.length_c   1.000
_cell.angle_alpha   90.00
_cell.angle_beta   90.00
_cell.angle_gamma   90.00
#
_symmetry.space_group_name_H-M   'P 1'
#
loop_
_entity.id
_entity.type
_entity.pdbx_description
1 polymer ?
#
loop_
_entity_poly.entity_id
_entity_poly.type
_entity_poly.pdbx_seq_one_letter_code
_entity_poly.pdbx_strand_id
1 'polypeptide(L)'
;GVQIHKIDPINYGDKVWTINPEDVANIGSFFKSGKYTAKRTIAVVGNSVGKPQYYNTIIGSSISNLLDHSKINYKIKNRFINGDVLSGSTVGLDNYIGYYNNLFSVIPEGDVYRFLGWIPFVDNHILSLSRTSFSWIFSKKKFNVNTNMNGEERALVVTGEMEKVFPMDIF
;
A
#
# COMPACT_ATOMS: atom_id res chain seq x y z
N GLY A 1 -7.39 8.43 -13.35
CA GLY A 1 -7.78 9.10 -14.60
C GLY A 1 -7.92 8.13 -15.77
N VAL A 2 -6.93 7.24 -16.02
CA VAL A 2 -6.94 6.36 -17.21
C VAL A 2 -8.14 5.41 -17.24
N GLN A 3 -8.50 4.81 -16.11
CA GLN A 3 -9.67 3.92 -16.04
C GLN A 3 -10.97 4.67 -16.34
N ILE A 4 -11.10 5.88 -15.82
CA ILE A 4 -12.28 6.72 -16.07
C ILE A 4 -12.39 7.07 -17.54
N HIS A 5 -11.28 7.49 -18.16
CA HIS A 5 -11.24 7.79 -19.59
C HIS A 5 -11.61 6.60 -20.49
N LYS A 6 -11.31 5.36 -20.06
CA LYS A 6 -11.71 4.14 -20.78
C LYS A 6 -13.21 3.82 -20.66
N ILE A 7 -13.87 4.29 -19.61
CA ILE A 7 -15.30 4.10 -19.39
C ILE A 7 -16.08 5.20 -20.10
N ASP A 8 -15.65 6.44 -19.90
CA ASP A 8 -16.23 7.65 -20.50
C ASP A 8 -15.08 8.59 -20.86
N PRO A 9 -14.82 8.85 -22.16
CA PRO A 9 -13.70 9.66 -22.61
C PRO A 9 -13.73 11.06 -22.03
N ILE A 10 -12.68 11.45 -21.34
CA ILE A 10 -12.52 12.76 -20.69
C ILE A 10 -11.81 13.69 -21.67
N ASN A 11 -12.38 14.87 -21.91
CA ASN A 11 -11.82 15.94 -22.74
C ASN A 11 -11.12 16.99 -21.88
N TYR A 12 -10.35 17.86 -22.54
CA TYR A 12 -9.72 18.98 -21.86
C TYR A 12 -10.77 19.89 -21.21
N GLY A 13 -10.63 20.15 -19.91
CA GLY A 13 -11.55 20.98 -19.14
C GLY A 13 -12.65 20.20 -18.39
N ASP A 14 -12.85 18.93 -18.69
CA ASP A 14 -13.81 18.10 -17.98
C ASP A 14 -13.38 17.87 -16.53
N LYS A 15 -14.36 17.85 -15.63
CA LYS A 15 -14.14 17.60 -14.19
C LYS A 15 -14.86 16.32 -13.81
N VAL A 16 -14.12 15.39 -13.24
CA VAL A 16 -14.64 14.10 -12.77
C VAL A 16 -14.44 13.95 -11.27
N TRP A 17 -15.48 13.53 -10.58
CA TRP A 17 -15.47 13.26 -9.15
C TRP A 17 -15.52 11.76 -8.92
N THR A 18 -14.69 11.28 -8.02
CA THR A 18 -14.72 9.90 -7.55
C THR A 18 -15.13 9.85 -6.09
N ILE A 19 -15.95 8.86 -5.74
CA ILE A 19 -16.46 8.68 -4.39
C ILE A 19 -16.31 7.19 -4.00
N ASN A 20 -15.88 6.92 -2.78
CA ASN A 20 -15.81 5.57 -2.27
C ASN A 20 -17.23 5.00 -2.00
N PRO A 21 -17.47 3.69 -2.20
CA PRO A 21 -18.78 3.07 -1.95
C PRO A 21 -19.31 3.30 -0.53
N GLU A 22 -18.43 3.29 0.49
CA GLU A 22 -18.79 3.55 1.88
C GLU A 22 -19.28 5.00 2.08
N ASP A 23 -18.63 5.96 1.41
CA ASP A 23 -19.06 7.37 1.47
C ASP A 23 -20.42 7.57 0.78
N VAL A 24 -20.70 6.86 -0.31
CA VAL A 24 -22.02 6.85 -0.95
C VAL A 24 -23.09 6.34 0.02
N ALA A 25 -22.79 5.24 0.74
CA ALA A 25 -23.72 4.68 1.74
C ALA A 25 -23.94 5.65 2.91
N ASN A 26 -22.90 6.33 3.37
CA ASN A 26 -22.98 7.34 4.44
C ASN A 26 -23.82 8.55 4.01
N ILE A 27 -23.63 9.04 2.78
CA ILE A 27 -24.43 10.11 2.19
C ILE A 27 -25.92 9.69 2.12
N GLY A 28 -26.19 8.49 1.59
CA GLY A 28 -27.56 7.96 1.51
C GLY A 28 -28.22 7.83 2.89
N SER A 29 -27.47 7.37 3.88
CA SER A 29 -27.93 7.28 5.28
C SER A 29 -28.24 8.66 5.86
N PHE A 30 -27.40 9.66 5.58
CA PHE A 30 -27.62 11.04 6.01
C PHE A 30 -28.92 11.62 5.43
N PHE A 31 -29.16 11.47 4.13
CA PHE A 31 -30.39 11.95 3.50
C PHE A 31 -31.64 11.24 4.05
N LYS A 32 -31.52 9.95 4.42
CA LYS A 32 -32.65 9.19 4.97
C LYS A 32 -32.96 9.52 6.43
N SER A 33 -31.93 9.76 7.24
CA SER A 33 -32.09 9.89 8.71
C SER A 33 -31.90 11.30 9.23
N GLY A 34 -31.36 12.22 8.45
CA GLY A 34 -30.96 13.57 8.86
C GLY A 34 -29.75 13.59 9.82
N LYS A 35 -29.12 12.43 10.10
CA LYS A 35 -28.01 12.30 11.04
C LYS A 35 -26.74 11.88 10.33
N TYR A 36 -25.68 12.66 10.49
CA TYR A 36 -24.35 12.30 10.00
C TYR A 36 -23.72 11.23 10.89
N THR A 37 -23.14 10.20 10.27
CA THR A 37 -22.37 9.17 10.96
C THR A 37 -20.95 9.16 10.42
N ALA A 38 -19.98 9.39 11.29
CA ALA A 38 -18.56 9.36 10.94
C ALA A 38 -17.95 7.93 10.97
N LYS A 39 -18.77 6.93 10.73
CA LYS A 39 -18.30 5.53 10.72
C LYS A 39 -17.40 5.27 9.53
N ARG A 40 -16.34 4.51 9.77
CA ARG A 40 -15.38 4.08 8.75
C ARG A 40 -14.95 2.64 9.03
N THR A 41 -14.95 1.82 7.99
CA THR A 41 -14.38 0.47 8.05
C THR A 41 -12.94 0.52 7.55
N ILE A 42 -12.00 0.12 8.40
CA ILE A 42 -10.57 0.10 8.09
C ILE A 42 -10.09 -1.34 8.05
N ALA A 43 -9.44 -1.73 6.95
CA ALA A 43 -8.73 -2.99 6.86
C ALA A 43 -7.30 -2.81 7.42
N VAL A 44 -6.92 -3.59 8.41
CA VAL A 44 -5.54 -3.65 8.91
C VAL A 44 -4.87 -4.90 8.36
N VAL A 45 -3.81 -4.71 7.57
CA VAL A 45 -3.15 -5.78 6.81
C VAL A 45 -1.62 -5.63 6.86
N GLY A 46 -0.92 -6.62 6.36
CA GLY A 46 0.53 -6.60 6.20
C GLY A 46 1.22 -7.75 6.91
N ASN A 47 2.48 -7.99 6.57
CA ASN A 47 3.24 -9.15 7.04
C ASN A 47 3.56 -9.10 8.54
N SER A 48 3.51 -7.92 9.15
CA SER A 48 3.70 -7.75 10.60
C SER A 48 2.41 -7.88 11.40
N VAL A 49 1.27 -8.06 10.74
CA VAL A 49 -0.05 -8.22 11.37
C VAL A 49 -0.35 -9.71 11.54
N GLY A 50 -0.47 -10.17 12.78
CA GLY A 50 -0.72 -11.57 13.08
C GLY A 50 -2.11 -12.06 12.65
N LYS A 51 -3.10 -11.15 12.60
CA LYS A 51 -4.45 -11.45 12.15
C LYS A 51 -5.01 -10.28 11.35
N PRO A 52 -4.86 -10.29 10.01
CA PRO A 52 -5.49 -9.28 9.15
C PRO A 52 -7.01 -9.33 9.27
N GLN A 53 -7.64 -8.18 9.52
CA GLN A 53 -9.09 -8.08 9.66
C GLN A 53 -9.59 -6.65 9.45
N TYR A 54 -10.93 -6.52 9.36
CA TYR A 54 -11.60 -5.23 9.29
C TYR A 54 -11.97 -4.74 10.69
N TYR A 55 -11.81 -3.45 10.90
CA TYR A 55 -12.20 -2.74 12.12
C TYR A 55 -13.20 -1.64 11.79
N ASN A 56 -14.31 -1.61 12.53
CA ASN A 56 -15.23 -0.50 12.48
C ASN A 56 -14.76 0.58 13.46
N THR A 57 -14.52 1.75 12.93
CA THR A 57 -14.02 2.89 13.68
C THR A 57 -14.71 4.18 13.24
N ILE A 58 -14.18 5.31 13.61
CA ILE A 58 -14.62 6.62 13.15
C ILE A 58 -13.52 7.28 12.29
N ILE A 59 -13.93 8.16 11.40
CA ILE A 59 -13.01 8.95 10.59
C ILE A 59 -12.05 9.71 11.51
N GLY A 60 -10.75 9.65 11.22
CA GLY A 60 -9.72 10.30 12.02
C GLY A 60 -9.42 9.62 13.36
N SER A 61 -9.74 8.32 13.50
CA SER A 61 -9.37 7.59 14.72
C SER A 61 -7.85 7.46 14.87
N SER A 62 -7.40 7.37 16.14
CA SER A 62 -5.99 7.16 16.47
C SER A 62 -5.50 5.81 15.95
N ILE A 63 -4.31 5.80 15.37
CA ILE A 63 -3.64 4.61 14.88
C ILE A 63 -3.32 3.66 16.05
N SER A 64 -2.82 4.17 17.17
CA SER A 64 -2.51 3.35 18.34
C SER A 64 -3.73 2.52 18.78
N ASN A 65 -4.88 3.14 18.97
CA ASN A 65 -6.11 2.45 19.37
C ASN A 65 -6.55 1.38 18.36
N LEU A 66 -6.37 1.64 17.07
CA LEU A 66 -6.69 0.67 16.02
C LEU A 66 -5.77 -0.56 16.09
N LEU A 67 -4.49 -0.34 16.38
CA LEU A 67 -3.48 -1.38 16.37
C LEU A 67 -3.44 -2.23 17.64
N ASP A 68 -3.94 -1.75 18.76
CA ASP A 68 -4.01 -2.50 20.05
C ASP A 68 -4.72 -3.85 19.89
N HIS A 69 -5.67 -3.93 18.97
CA HIS A 69 -6.43 -5.15 18.69
C HIS A 69 -5.84 -6.03 17.56
N SER A 70 -4.80 -5.55 16.87
CA SER A 70 -4.34 -6.16 15.59
C SER A 70 -3.25 -7.20 15.75
N LYS A 71 -2.78 -7.49 16.97
CA LYS A 71 -1.68 -8.44 17.26
C LYS A 71 -0.44 -8.21 16.39
N ILE A 72 0.09 -7.01 16.44
CA ILE A 72 1.28 -6.65 15.67
C ILE A 72 2.52 -7.29 16.27
N ASN A 73 3.42 -7.73 15.41
CA ASN A 73 4.73 -8.21 15.83
C ASN A 73 5.68 -7.05 16.09
N TYR A 74 5.72 -6.55 17.33
CA TYR A 74 6.63 -5.48 17.77
C TYR A 74 8.06 -5.95 18.06
N LYS A 75 8.38 -7.24 17.90
CA LYS A 75 9.76 -7.75 18.05
C LYS A 75 10.68 -7.31 16.91
N ILE A 76 10.10 -6.88 15.81
CA ILE A 76 10.79 -6.36 14.64
C ILE A 76 10.41 -4.89 14.44
N LYS A 77 11.31 -4.12 13.84
CA LYS A 77 11.00 -2.76 13.44
C LYS A 77 9.96 -2.78 12.33
N ASN A 78 8.92 -1.99 12.46
CA ASN A 78 7.79 -1.98 11.53
C ASN A 78 7.64 -0.62 10.87
N ARG A 79 7.24 -0.63 9.60
CA ARG A 79 6.74 0.54 8.90
C ARG A 79 5.23 0.54 8.94
N PHE A 80 4.67 1.62 9.43
CA PHE A 80 3.23 1.87 9.48
C PHE A 80 2.86 2.76 8.29
N ILE A 81 1.89 2.31 7.50
CA ILE A 81 1.51 2.97 6.25
C ILE A 81 0.01 3.24 6.28
N ASN A 82 -0.34 4.50 6.15
CA ASN A 82 -1.71 4.94 5.99
C ASN A 82 -2.09 4.80 4.50
N GLY A 83 -2.80 3.73 4.17
CA GLY A 83 -3.07 3.29 2.81
C GLY A 83 -2.38 1.97 2.46
N ASP A 84 -2.21 1.74 1.16
CA ASP A 84 -1.50 0.57 0.63
C ASP A 84 0.02 0.77 0.59
N VAL A 85 0.74 -0.31 0.34
CA VAL A 85 2.22 -0.31 0.34
C VAL A 85 2.86 0.44 -0.84
N LEU A 86 2.09 0.72 -1.90
CA LEU A 86 2.59 1.37 -3.11
C LEU A 86 2.31 2.88 -3.13
N SER A 87 1.13 3.29 -2.69
CA SER A 87 0.66 4.68 -2.79
C SER A 87 0.41 5.34 -1.43
N GLY A 88 0.46 4.58 -0.34
CA GLY A 88 0.24 5.07 1.00
C GLY A 88 1.38 5.91 1.54
N SER A 89 1.15 6.62 2.63
CA SER A 89 2.14 7.44 3.32
C SER A 89 2.59 6.80 4.63
N THR A 90 3.89 6.86 4.91
CA THR A 90 4.44 6.41 6.20
C THR A 90 3.97 7.35 7.32
N VAL A 91 3.52 6.76 8.43
CA VAL A 91 2.99 7.48 9.58
C VAL A 91 3.54 6.93 10.89
N GLY A 92 3.59 7.76 11.93
CA GLY A 92 3.90 7.35 13.29
C GLY A 92 2.68 6.78 14.02
N LEU A 93 2.92 6.07 15.13
CA LEU A 93 1.86 5.51 15.97
C LEU A 93 0.98 6.57 16.64
N ASP A 94 1.55 7.76 16.88
CA ASP A 94 0.85 8.88 17.52
C ASP A 94 -0.06 9.67 16.54
N ASN A 95 -0.08 9.26 15.29
CA ASN A 95 -0.88 9.90 14.25
C ASN A 95 -2.29 9.31 14.17
N TYR A 96 -3.05 9.86 13.24
CA TYR A 96 -4.44 9.50 12.98
C TYR A 96 -4.59 8.93 11.57
N ILE A 97 -5.64 8.14 11.37
CA ILE A 97 -5.99 7.62 10.04
C ILE A 97 -6.46 8.76 9.15
N GLY A 98 -5.94 8.80 7.93
CA GLY A 98 -6.30 9.80 6.93
C GLY A 98 -7.77 9.68 6.51
N TYR A 99 -8.36 10.82 6.20
CA TYR A 99 -9.79 10.92 5.88
C TYR A 99 -10.24 9.99 4.78
N TYR A 100 -9.47 9.84 3.71
CA TYR A 100 -9.82 9.02 2.54
C TYR A 100 -9.32 7.57 2.63
N ASN A 101 -8.60 7.21 3.70
CA ASN A 101 -8.00 5.90 3.82
C ASN A 101 -8.95 4.92 4.50
N ASN A 102 -9.14 3.77 3.88
CA ASN A 102 -9.87 2.61 4.39
C ASN A 102 -8.96 1.38 4.55
N LEU A 103 -7.67 1.56 4.35
CA LEU A 103 -6.64 0.55 4.46
C LEU A 103 -5.49 1.08 5.33
N PHE A 104 -4.98 0.23 6.22
CA PHE A 104 -3.79 0.48 7.02
C PHE A 104 -2.85 -0.71 6.89
N SER A 105 -1.63 -0.48 6.43
CA SER A 105 -0.66 -1.53 6.16
C SER A 105 0.49 -1.48 7.15
N VAL A 106 0.88 -2.64 7.70
CA VAL A 106 2.03 -2.78 8.58
C VAL A 106 2.97 -3.84 8.03
N ILE A 107 4.16 -3.41 7.65
CA ILE A 107 5.18 -4.29 7.06
C ILE A 107 6.50 -4.16 7.82
N PRO A 108 7.36 -5.20 7.79
CA PRO A 108 8.70 -5.11 8.35
C PRO A 108 9.50 -3.97 7.71
N GLU A 109 10.16 -3.16 8.54
CA GLU A 109 11.12 -2.18 8.06
C GLU A 109 12.38 -2.89 7.60
N GLY A 110 12.86 -2.54 6.41
CA GLY A 110 14.02 -3.16 5.80
C GLY A 110 15.31 -2.46 6.19
N ASP A 111 15.97 -3.01 7.21
CA ASP A 111 17.29 -2.55 7.62
C ASP A 111 18.38 -3.61 7.31
N VAL A 112 18.06 -4.66 6.54
CA VAL A 112 18.97 -5.76 6.25
C VAL A 112 19.56 -5.60 4.85
N TYR A 113 20.81 -5.22 4.79
CA TYR A 113 21.57 -5.20 3.54
C TYR A 113 21.99 -6.61 3.15
N ARG A 114 21.80 -6.94 1.87
CA ARG A 114 22.25 -8.20 1.30
C ARG A 114 23.36 -7.95 0.31
N PHE A 115 24.55 -8.47 0.61
CA PHE A 115 25.64 -8.50 -0.34
C PHE A 115 25.24 -9.31 -1.57
N LEU A 116 25.39 -8.72 -2.76
CA LEU A 116 25.00 -9.31 -4.05
C LEU A 116 23.56 -9.85 -4.08
N GLY A 117 22.63 -9.22 -3.36
CA GLY A 117 21.24 -9.65 -3.25
C GLY A 117 20.45 -9.67 -4.57
N TRP A 118 20.99 -9.11 -5.63
CA TRP A 118 20.43 -9.11 -6.99
C TRP A 118 20.81 -10.35 -7.80
N ILE A 119 21.77 -11.18 -7.33
CA ILE A 119 22.18 -12.40 -8.03
C ILE A 119 21.06 -13.45 -7.96
N PRO A 120 20.67 -14.07 -9.10
CA PRO A 120 19.50 -14.93 -9.19
C PRO A 120 19.54 -16.19 -8.31
N PHE A 121 20.72 -16.70 -7.97
CA PHE A 121 20.87 -17.96 -7.22
C PHE A 121 20.97 -17.78 -5.71
N VAL A 122 21.03 -16.56 -5.20
CA VAL A 122 21.24 -16.29 -3.78
C VAL A 122 19.95 -16.52 -2.97
N ASP A 123 18.80 -16.11 -3.50
CA ASP A 123 17.52 -16.31 -2.83
C ASP A 123 16.34 -16.26 -3.80
N ASN A 124 15.62 -17.36 -3.92
CA ASN A 124 14.39 -17.41 -4.73
C ASN A 124 13.16 -16.86 -4.00
N HIS A 125 13.32 -16.29 -2.79
CA HIS A 125 12.27 -15.62 -2.03
C HIS A 125 12.18 -14.12 -2.30
N ILE A 126 13.06 -13.58 -3.13
CA ILE A 126 13.08 -12.17 -3.49
C ILE A 126 12.09 -11.92 -4.63
N LEU A 127 11.21 -10.93 -4.44
CA LEU A 127 10.41 -10.40 -5.53
C LEU A 127 11.34 -9.60 -6.45
N SER A 128 11.42 -10.00 -7.72
CA SER A 128 12.25 -9.33 -8.72
C SER A 128 11.39 -8.85 -9.88
N LEU A 129 11.21 -7.55 -10.01
CA LEU A 129 10.47 -6.93 -11.11
C LEU A 129 11.24 -7.04 -12.43
N SER A 130 12.57 -6.91 -12.37
CA SER A 130 13.48 -7.03 -13.52
C SER A 130 13.73 -8.47 -13.97
N ARG A 131 13.15 -9.47 -13.27
CA ARG A 131 13.37 -10.89 -13.52
C ARG A 131 14.84 -11.35 -13.45
N THR A 132 15.71 -10.60 -12.80
CA THR A 132 17.09 -10.99 -12.52
C THR A 132 17.19 -12.14 -11.52
N SER A 133 16.21 -12.27 -10.62
CA SER A 133 16.01 -13.44 -9.77
C SER A 133 15.06 -14.43 -10.43
N PHE A 134 15.29 -15.74 -10.29
CA PHE A 134 14.42 -16.80 -10.84
C PHE A 134 13.10 -17.02 -10.08
N SER A 135 12.76 -16.12 -9.16
CA SER A 135 11.52 -16.21 -8.39
C SER A 135 10.25 -16.20 -9.28
N TRP A 136 10.30 -15.63 -10.46
CA TRP A 136 9.18 -15.60 -11.42
C TRP A 136 8.81 -16.97 -11.99
N ILE A 137 9.71 -17.96 -11.94
CA ILE A 137 9.43 -19.34 -12.37
C ILE A 137 8.36 -19.97 -11.46
N PHE A 138 8.28 -19.51 -10.21
CA PHE A 138 7.35 -20.03 -9.22
C PHE A 138 6.11 -19.14 -9.12
N SER A 139 5.24 -19.14 -10.14
CA SER A 139 4.08 -18.26 -10.26
C SER A 139 3.07 -18.33 -9.10
N LYS A 140 3.04 -19.41 -8.34
CA LYS A 140 2.16 -19.58 -7.16
C LYS A 140 2.79 -19.14 -5.84
N LYS A 141 4.04 -18.69 -5.86
CA LYS A 141 4.74 -18.29 -4.64
C LYS A 141 4.23 -16.96 -4.12
N LYS A 142 3.97 -16.90 -2.82
CA LYS A 142 3.64 -15.65 -2.12
C LYS A 142 4.92 -15.07 -1.53
N PHE A 143 5.10 -13.78 -1.71
CA PHE A 143 6.24 -13.05 -1.18
C PHE A 143 5.84 -12.25 0.06
N ASN A 144 6.72 -12.21 1.04
CA ASN A 144 6.59 -11.33 2.18
C ASN A 144 7.07 -9.93 1.79
N VAL A 145 6.15 -8.97 1.76
CA VAL A 145 6.47 -7.59 1.45
C VAL A 145 7.18 -6.95 2.64
N ASN A 146 8.31 -6.33 2.37
CA ASN A 146 9.08 -5.52 3.31
C ASN A 146 9.73 -4.36 2.55
N THR A 147 10.48 -3.50 3.26
CA THR A 147 11.16 -2.35 2.65
C THR A 147 12.64 -2.60 2.42
N ASN A 148 13.11 -3.85 2.48
CA ASN A 148 14.51 -4.17 2.21
C ASN A 148 14.89 -3.85 0.77
N MET A 149 15.98 -3.16 0.63
CA MET A 149 16.70 -3.07 -0.63
C MET A 149 17.51 -4.36 -0.79
N ASN A 150 17.09 -5.24 -1.69
CA ASN A 150 17.79 -6.50 -1.95
C ASN A 150 18.98 -6.26 -2.88
N GLY A 151 20.04 -5.67 -2.35
CA GLY A 151 21.23 -5.28 -3.07
C GLY A 151 21.95 -4.13 -2.37
N GLU A 152 22.78 -3.43 -3.11
CA GLU A 152 23.47 -2.21 -2.67
C GLU A 152 22.72 -0.97 -3.13
N GLU A 153 22.82 0.11 -2.35
CA GLU A 153 22.40 1.43 -2.78
C GLU A 153 23.32 1.90 -3.92
N ARG A 154 22.75 1.98 -5.11
CA ARG A 154 23.48 2.40 -6.31
C ARG A 154 22.83 3.62 -6.93
N ALA A 155 23.61 4.38 -7.68
CA ALA A 155 23.09 5.40 -8.58
C ALA A 155 22.10 4.76 -9.57
N LEU A 156 21.25 5.57 -10.17
CA LEU A 156 20.26 5.13 -11.17
C LEU A 156 20.94 4.26 -12.23
N VAL A 157 20.48 3.02 -12.34
CA VAL A 157 20.98 2.08 -13.34
C VAL A 157 19.88 1.88 -14.37
N VAL A 158 20.22 2.02 -15.63
CA VAL A 158 19.33 1.72 -16.77
C VAL A 158 19.08 0.21 -16.78
N THR A 159 17.89 -0.20 -16.42
CA THR A 159 17.52 -1.62 -16.32
C THR A 159 16.57 -2.08 -17.44
N GLY A 160 16.10 -1.15 -18.29
CA GLY A 160 15.05 -1.40 -19.28
C GLY A 160 13.65 -1.56 -18.69
N GLU A 161 13.50 -1.58 -17.37
CA GLU A 161 12.19 -1.73 -16.72
C GLU A 161 11.56 -0.36 -16.40
N MET A 162 12.40 0.61 -16.06
CA MET A 162 11.92 1.96 -15.74
C MET A 162 11.43 2.67 -17.02
N GLU A 163 12.09 2.47 -18.14
CA GLU A 163 11.70 3.06 -19.42
C GLU A 163 10.28 2.63 -19.84
N LYS A 164 9.84 1.43 -19.50
CA LYS A 164 8.50 0.93 -19.83
C LYS A 164 7.37 1.67 -19.11
N VAL A 165 7.66 2.33 -18.01
CA VAL A 165 6.68 3.01 -17.15
C VAL A 165 6.85 4.52 -17.13
N PHE A 166 7.95 5.04 -17.63
CA PHE A 166 8.17 6.47 -17.79
C PHE A 166 7.36 7.01 -18.97
N PRO A 167 6.69 8.15 -18.79
CA PRO A 167 5.90 8.75 -19.87
C PRO A 167 6.72 9.58 -20.88
N MET A 168 8.04 9.52 -20.78
CA MET A 168 8.96 10.27 -21.66
C MET A 168 10.10 9.37 -22.10
N ASP A 169 10.68 9.70 -23.25
CA ASP A 169 11.91 9.10 -23.74
C ASP A 169 13.08 9.61 -22.91
N ILE A 170 13.90 8.71 -22.38
CA ILE A 170 14.99 9.04 -21.45
C ILE A 170 16.33 9.12 -22.19
N PHE A 171 16.39 8.70 -23.46
CA PHE A 171 17.60 8.69 -24.32
C PHE A 171 17.43 9.56 -25.56
#